data_97e2902dcb668b5ab4bc5bcc8fc47268
#
_entry.id   97e2902dcb668b5ab4bc5bcc8fc47268
#
_cell.length_a   1.000
_cell.length_b   1.000
_cell.length_c   1.000
_cell.angle_alpha   90.00
_cell.angle_beta   90.00
_cell.angle_gamma   90.00
#
_symmetry.space_group_name_H-M   'P 1'
#
loop_
_entity.id
_entity.type
_entity.pdbx_description
1 polymer ?
#
loop_
_entity_poly.entity_id
_entity_poly.type
_entity_poly.pdbx_seq_one_letter_code
_entity_poly.pdbx_strand_id
1 'polypeptide(L)'
;MSQPNAIVEKPPINWPTTLMFILTSLAAAVLVPWYGIVHGFSAGSWGVFAFFLVACGMSVTAGYHRLWAHRTYEARGALKVIYLIFGSMALQNSALVWCSSHRIHHLHVDDNDRDPYSAGRGFWFSHIGWMLRYYPSGNPDFSNARDLERDPLLVFQNRHYLAIALVLNFGLTFAAGLLVGDFWGTFILAGLLRVVISHHFTFLINSLAHMWGTRPYTEENSARDNPVLAFLTHGEGYHNFHHIFAHDYRNGVRWWQWDPTKWLVAAMQFLGLAHRLKRTPAFQIHRALLAMQFRLAQKKLAKSPLIVRGRTNVDSLRERIQQEYESFLSAVSEWARLKEVWYEEKKRSVLEHWEQASFQKQLREIEYALKMQRRRLRVLYAQLA
;
A
#
# COMPACT_ATOMS: atom_id res chain seq x y z
N MET A 1 -8.34 -46.38 -6.00
CA MET A 1 -7.61 -46.35 -4.70
C MET A 1 -7.26 -44.87 -4.46
N SER A 2 -8.03 -44.20 -3.59
CA SER A 2 -7.75 -42.84 -3.16
C SER A 2 -6.51 -42.85 -2.27
N GLN A 3 -5.49 -42.08 -2.65
CA GLN A 3 -4.34 -41.89 -1.79
C GLN A 3 -4.81 -41.34 -0.42
N PRO A 4 -4.30 -41.83 0.71
CA PRO A 4 -4.64 -41.25 2.00
C PRO A 4 -4.16 -39.79 2.03
N ASN A 5 -5.04 -38.90 2.50
CA ASN A 5 -4.73 -37.49 2.75
C ASN A 5 -3.42 -37.42 3.55
N ALA A 6 -2.34 -36.99 2.91
CA ALA A 6 -1.10 -36.70 3.61
C ALA A 6 -1.46 -35.62 4.65
N ILE A 7 -1.26 -35.95 5.92
CA ILE A 7 -1.38 -34.98 7.00
C ILE A 7 -0.31 -33.95 6.75
N VAL A 8 -0.72 -32.78 6.21
CA VAL A 8 0.19 -31.65 6.02
C VAL A 8 0.57 -31.18 7.43
N GLU A 9 1.73 -31.59 7.90
CA GLU A 9 2.24 -31.15 9.20
C GLU A 9 2.29 -29.63 9.24
N LYS A 10 1.69 -29.06 10.30
CA LYS A 10 1.72 -27.61 10.50
C LYS A 10 3.17 -27.17 10.77
N PRO A 11 3.68 -26.13 10.09
CA PRO A 11 5.02 -25.62 10.36
C PRO A 11 5.26 -25.34 11.85
N PRO A 12 6.50 -25.47 12.36
CA PRO A 12 6.82 -25.23 13.77
C PRO A 12 6.46 -23.80 14.19
N ILE A 13 6.14 -23.63 15.47
CA ILE A 13 5.76 -22.32 16.04
C ILE A 13 7.00 -21.41 16.09
N ASN A 14 6.85 -20.18 15.68
CA ASN A 14 7.81 -19.09 15.89
C ASN A 14 7.61 -18.50 17.29
N TRP A 15 8.18 -19.17 18.30
CA TRP A 15 8.01 -18.79 19.70
C TRP A 15 8.40 -17.34 20.02
N PRO A 16 9.56 -16.80 19.56
CA PRO A 16 9.92 -15.41 19.84
C PRO A 16 8.84 -14.42 19.38
N THR A 17 8.37 -14.55 18.15
CA THR A 17 7.33 -13.65 17.58
C THR A 17 5.98 -13.88 18.25
N THR A 18 5.60 -15.13 18.49
CA THR A 18 4.32 -15.48 19.14
C THR A 18 4.26 -14.92 20.56
N LEU A 19 5.32 -15.13 21.36
CA LEU A 19 5.39 -14.59 22.72
C LEU A 19 5.42 -13.07 22.74
N MET A 20 6.14 -12.44 21.82
CA MET A 20 6.14 -10.98 21.70
C MET A 20 4.72 -10.45 21.50
N PHE A 21 3.94 -10.99 20.56
CA PHE A 21 2.57 -10.53 20.31
C PHE A 21 1.63 -10.80 21.48
N ILE A 22 1.71 -11.96 22.09
CA ILE A 22 0.86 -12.31 23.24
C ILE A 22 1.19 -11.41 24.43
N LEU A 23 2.46 -11.32 24.81
CA LEU A 23 2.88 -10.59 26.01
C LEU A 23 2.64 -9.07 25.86
N THR A 24 2.96 -8.48 24.70
CA THR A 24 2.73 -7.04 24.48
C THR A 24 1.24 -6.72 24.45
N SER A 25 0.41 -7.56 23.83
CA SER A 25 -1.04 -7.35 23.79
C SER A 25 -1.69 -7.50 25.15
N LEU A 26 -1.34 -8.54 25.92
CA LEU A 26 -1.83 -8.74 27.28
C LEU A 26 -1.36 -7.62 28.21
N ALA A 27 -0.08 -7.25 28.14
CA ALA A 27 0.46 -6.15 28.94
C ALA A 27 -0.26 -4.81 28.61
N ALA A 28 -0.49 -4.51 27.34
CA ALA A 28 -1.24 -3.31 26.96
C ALA A 28 -2.68 -3.36 27.46
N ALA A 29 -3.37 -4.49 27.32
CA ALA A 29 -4.76 -4.64 27.76
C ALA A 29 -4.92 -4.50 29.30
N VAL A 30 -3.90 -4.82 30.07
CA VAL A 30 -3.93 -4.73 31.55
C VAL A 30 -3.33 -3.41 32.03
N LEU A 31 -2.12 -3.06 31.58
CA LEU A 31 -1.39 -1.91 32.14
C LEU A 31 -1.95 -0.57 31.70
N VAL A 32 -2.49 -0.45 30.47
CA VAL A 32 -3.04 0.83 29.99
C VAL A 32 -4.27 1.24 30.81
N PRO A 33 -5.33 0.41 30.94
CA PRO A 33 -6.48 0.79 31.77
C PRO A 33 -6.13 0.89 33.25
N TRP A 34 -5.32 -0.01 33.79
CA TRP A 34 -4.90 0.06 35.20
C TRP A 34 -4.18 1.37 35.50
N TYR A 35 -3.13 1.72 34.75
CA TYR A 35 -2.37 2.96 34.98
C TYR A 35 -3.24 4.20 34.76
N GLY A 36 -4.09 4.19 33.72
CA GLY A 36 -5.00 5.28 33.43
C GLY A 36 -6.00 5.56 34.56
N ILE A 37 -6.49 4.52 35.25
CA ILE A 37 -7.42 4.63 36.37
C ILE A 37 -6.69 5.07 37.67
N VAL A 38 -5.52 4.50 37.97
CA VAL A 38 -4.83 4.68 39.23
C VAL A 38 -4.00 5.96 39.26
N HIS A 39 -3.32 6.28 38.16
CA HIS A 39 -2.34 7.37 38.08
C HIS A 39 -2.75 8.49 37.10
N GLY A 40 -3.55 8.14 36.08
CA GLY A 40 -3.78 9.00 34.94
C GLY A 40 -2.57 9.10 34.00
N PHE A 41 -2.79 9.53 32.78
CA PHE A 41 -1.72 9.81 31.82
C PHE A 41 -1.58 11.31 31.63
N SER A 42 -0.36 11.80 31.59
CA SER A 42 -0.10 13.21 31.30
C SER A 42 -0.41 13.53 29.82
N ALA A 43 -0.76 14.79 29.54
CA ALA A 43 -0.91 15.26 28.16
C ALA A 43 0.39 15.08 27.34
N GLY A 44 1.55 15.22 27.99
CA GLY A 44 2.86 14.97 27.39
C GLY A 44 3.03 13.52 26.94
N SER A 45 2.61 12.54 27.76
CA SER A 45 2.66 11.12 27.40
C SER A 45 1.78 10.78 26.19
N TRP A 46 0.58 11.37 26.11
CA TRP A 46 -0.27 11.26 24.92
C TRP A 46 0.36 11.92 23.69
N GLY A 47 1.03 13.06 23.85
CA GLY A 47 1.76 13.74 22.79
C GLY A 47 2.90 12.87 22.22
N VAL A 48 3.70 12.26 23.10
CA VAL A 48 4.79 11.33 22.70
C VAL A 48 4.23 10.08 22.02
N PHE A 49 3.14 9.51 22.55
CA PHE A 49 2.44 8.38 21.95
C PHE A 49 2.00 8.70 20.50
N ALA A 50 1.29 9.81 20.32
CA ALA A 50 0.81 10.22 19.00
C ALA A 50 1.96 10.49 18.03
N PHE A 51 3.03 11.17 18.49
CA PHE A 51 4.21 11.42 17.69
C PHE A 51 4.90 10.13 17.26
N PHE A 52 5.16 9.18 18.18
CA PHE A 52 5.81 7.93 17.83
C PHE A 52 4.93 7.01 16.97
N LEU A 53 3.60 7.00 17.20
CA LEU A 53 2.68 6.24 16.36
C LEU A 53 2.74 6.72 14.90
N VAL A 54 2.68 8.04 14.69
CA VAL A 54 2.75 8.63 13.36
C VAL A 54 4.16 8.48 12.77
N ALA A 55 5.22 8.78 13.51
CA ALA A 55 6.60 8.72 13.02
C ALA A 55 7.00 7.29 12.60
N CYS A 56 6.65 6.28 13.39
CA CYS A 56 6.90 4.88 13.07
C CYS A 56 6.06 4.44 11.85
N GLY A 57 4.75 4.72 11.83
CA GLY A 57 3.88 4.39 10.71
C GLY A 57 4.34 5.04 9.41
N MET A 58 4.62 6.36 9.44
CA MET A 58 5.13 7.09 8.28
C MET A 58 6.51 6.61 7.82
N SER A 59 7.38 6.15 8.73
CA SER A 59 8.68 5.61 8.35
C SER A 59 8.58 4.23 7.68
N VAL A 60 7.61 3.41 8.08
CA VAL A 60 7.31 2.17 7.37
C VAL A 60 6.70 2.48 6.01
N THR A 61 5.71 3.36 5.92
CA THR A 61 5.00 3.63 4.65
C THR A 61 5.84 4.45 3.67
N ALA A 62 6.50 5.53 4.11
CA ALA A 62 7.36 6.33 3.24
C ALA A 62 8.71 5.64 2.98
N GLY A 63 9.36 5.09 4.03
CA GLY A 63 10.68 4.49 3.95
C GLY A 63 10.64 3.05 3.41
N TYR A 64 10.21 2.10 4.24
CA TYR A 64 10.26 0.68 3.88
C TYR A 64 9.45 0.39 2.63
N HIS A 65 8.20 0.85 2.57
CA HIS A 65 7.27 0.56 1.50
C HIS A 65 7.58 1.35 0.21
N ARG A 66 7.44 2.70 0.25
CA ARG A 66 7.53 3.50 -1.00
C ARG A 66 8.96 3.75 -1.46
N LEU A 67 9.91 4.03 -0.54
CA LEU A 67 11.29 4.30 -0.93
C LEU A 67 12.02 3.02 -1.33
N TRP A 68 12.07 2.00 -0.45
CA TRP A 68 12.93 0.84 -0.66
C TRP A 68 12.22 -0.34 -1.36
N ALA A 69 11.01 -0.72 -0.97
CA ALA A 69 10.33 -1.83 -1.64
C ALA A 69 9.96 -1.48 -3.07
N HIS A 70 9.29 -0.34 -3.29
CA HIS A 70 8.75 0.04 -4.61
C HIS A 70 9.59 1.06 -5.38
N ARG A 71 10.60 1.66 -4.74
CA ARG A 71 11.53 2.61 -5.40
C ARG A 71 10.78 3.75 -6.08
N THR A 72 9.75 4.29 -5.40
CA THR A 72 8.86 5.31 -5.95
C THR A 72 9.49 6.70 -5.99
N TYR A 73 10.56 6.91 -5.23
CA TYR A 73 11.38 8.13 -5.18
C TYR A 73 12.77 7.81 -4.68
N GLU A 74 13.67 8.80 -4.68
CA GLU A 74 15.00 8.73 -4.09
C GLU A 74 15.09 9.68 -2.91
N ALA A 75 15.88 9.34 -1.87
CA ALA A 75 16.03 10.10 -0.64
C ALA A 75 17.49 10.34 -0.29
N ARG A 76 17.79 11.51 0.30
CA ARG A 76 19.12 11.80 0.87
C ARG A 76 19.38 10.98 2.13
N GLY A 77 20.67 10.79 2.47
CA GLY A 77 21.10 9.95 3.59
C GLY A 77 20.44 10.32 4.93
N ALA A 78 20.31 11.60 5.26
CA ALA A 78 19.67 12.05 6.48
C ALA A 78 18.22 11.56 6.61
N LEU A 79 17.42 11.65 5.51
CA LEU A 79 16.04 11.16 5.51
C LEU A 79 15.98 9.63 5.62
N LYS A 80 16.90 8.92 4.95
CA LYS A 80 17.03 7.46 5.09
C LYS A 80 17.30 7.05 6.55
N VAL A 81 18.20 7.74 7.25
CA VAL A 81 18.50 7.47 8.67
C VAL A 81 17.28 7.69 9.55
N ILE A 82 16.52 8.77 9.34
CA ILE A 82 15.27 9.03 10.07
C ILE A 82 14.27 7.88 9.87
N TYR A 83 14.09 7.43 8.63
CA TYR A 83 13.20 6.29 8.35
C TYR A 83 13.70 4.98 8.97
N LEU A 84 15.00 4.75 9.04
CA LEU A 84 15.56 3.56 9.69
C LEU A 84 15.39 3.61 11.22
N ILE A 85 15.53 4.77 11.85
CA ILE A 85 15.31 4.95 13.28
C ILE A 85 13.85 4.60 13.63
N PHE A 86 12.88 5.33 13.08
CA PHE A 86 11.48 5.11 13.43
C PHE A 86 10.91 3.82 12.84
N GLY A 87 11.41 3.37 11.70
CA GLY A 87 11.06 2.06 11.13
C GLY A 87 11.55 0.90 12.01
N SER A 88 12.72 0.99 12.63
CA SER A 88 13.20 0.01 13.60
C SER A 88 12.34 0.02 14.87
N MET A 89 11.90 1.20 15.32
CA MET A 89 10.98 1.33 16.46
C MET A 89 9.60 0.71 16.18
N ALA A 90 9.20 0.55 14.92
CA ALA A 90 7.94 -0.09 14.56
C ALA A 90 7.91 -1.60 14.87
N LEU A 91 9.06 -2.23 15.13
CA LEU A 91 9.21 -3.67 15.44
C LEU A 91 8.57 -4.59 14.37
N GLN A 92 8.76 -4.23 13.09
CA GLN A 92 8.22 -4.97 11.93
C GLN A 92 9.32 -5.63 11.09
N ASN A 93 10.43 -6.00 11.71
CA ASN A 93 11.65 -6.51 11.07
C ASN A 93 12.54 -5.40 10.46
N SER A 94 13.72 -5.78 9.99
CA SER A 94 14.60 -4.85 9.27
C SER A 94 14.01 -4.43 7.94
N ALA A 95 14.41 -3.26 7.43
CA ALA A 95 13.97 -2.77 6.14
C ALA A 95 14.27 -3.76 5.00
N LEU A 96 15.41 -4.45 5.06
CA LEU A 96 15.81 -5.44 4.05
C LEU A 96 14.86 -6.64 4.03
N VAL A 97 14.58 -7.25 5.20
CA VAL A 97 13.65 -8.37 5.33
C VAL A 97 12.24 -7.96 4.95
N TRP A 98 11.77 -6.82 5.46
CA TRP A 98 10.44 -6.30 5.18
C TRP A 98 10.22 -6.08 3.67
N CYS A 99 11.17 -5.42 3.02
CA CYS A 99 11.08 -5.14 1.57
C CYS A 99 11.14 -6.41 0.72
N SER A 100 11.99 -7.38 1.08
CA SER A 100 12.05 -8.66 0.38
C SER A 100 10.71 -9.38 0.44
N SER A 101 10.13 -9.54 1.63
CA SER A 101 8.82 -10.19 1.81
C SER A 101 7.71 -9.43 1.06
N HIS A 102 7.73 -8.11 1.09
CA HIS A 102 6.72 -7.29 0.39
C HIS A 102 6.83 -7.38 -1.14
N ARG A 103 8.04 -7.46 -1.69
CA ARG A 103 8.25 -7.70 -3.12
C ARG A 103 7.78 -9.09 -3.55
N ILE A 104 7.94 -10.12 -2.69
CA ILE A 104 7.38 -11.46 -2.94
C ILE A 104 5.85 -11.40 -2.97
N HIS A 105 5.24 -10.70 -2.01
CA HIS A 105 3.79 -10.50 -1.98
C HIS A 105 3.27 -9.87 -3.30
N HIS A 106 3.88 -8.78 -3.77
CA HIS A 106 3.48 -8.15 -5.03
C HIS A 106 3.65 -9.05 -6.26
N LEU A 107 4.66 -9.91 -6.25
CA LEU A 107 4.92 -10.85 -7.35
C LEU A 107 3.92 -12.01 -7.37
N HIS A 108 3.45 -12.43 -6.19
CA HIS A 108 2.66 -13.65 -6.01
C HIS A 108 1.35 -13.39 -5.24
N VAL A 109 0.80 -12.17 -5.33
CA VAL A 109 -0.39 -11.78 -4.57
C VAL A 109 -1.51 -12.83 -4.70
N ASP A 110 -2.10 -13.22 -3.55
CA ASP A 110 -3.15 -14.23 -3.42
C ASP A 110 -2.72 -15.70 -3.71
N ASP A 111 -1.46 -15.97 -4.04
CA ASP A 111 -0.93 -17.32 -4.15
C ASP A 111 -0.68 -17.89 -2.75
N ASN A 112 -1.44 -18.91 -2.36
CA ASN A 112 -1.39 -19.46 -0.99
C ASN A 112 -0.05 -20.13 -0.61
N ASP A 113 0.76 -20.52 -1.58
CA ASP A 113 2.04 -21.21 -1.37
C ASP A 113 3.23 -20.25 -1.40
N ARG A 114 3.15 -19.18 -2.18
CA ARG A 114 4.27 -18.26 -2.42
C ARG A 114 4.11 -16.90 -1.77
N ASP A 115 2.89 -16.37 -1.65
CA ASP A 115 2.64 -15.12 -0.95
C ASP A 115 2.80 -15.31 0.57
N PRO A 116 3.73 -14.62 1.23
CA PRO A 116 3.99 -14.79 2.66
C PRO A 116 2.75 -14.61 3.53
N TYR A 117 1.84 -13.73 3.14
CA TYR A 117 0.63 -13.37 3.91
C TYR A 117 -0.63 -13.36 3.05
N SER A 118 -0.75 -14.32 2.12
CA SER A 118 -1.90 -14.45 1.24
C SER A 118 -3.24 -14.34 1.95
N ALA A 119 -4.08 -13.40 1.50
CA ALA A 119 -5.46 -13.26 1.97
C ALA A 119 -6.36 -14.45 1.53
N GLY A 120 -5.95 -15.22 0.53
CA GLY A 120 -6.61 -16.45 0.11
C GLY A 120 -6.64 -17.52 1.22
N ARG A 121 -5.73 -17.45 2.19
CA ARG A 121 -5.71 -18.32 3.39
C ARG A 121 -6.59 -17.83 4.54
N GLY A 122 -7.33 -16.74 4.34
CA GLY A 122 -8.28 -16.17 5.28
C GLY A 122 -7.73 -15.02 6.13
N PHE A 123 -8.67 -14.31 6.80
CA PHE A 123 -8.38 -13.10 7.57
C PHE A 123 -7.30 -13.32 8.65
N TRP A 124 -7.48 -14.30 9.50
CA TRP A 124 -6.56 -14.52 10.64
C TRP A 124 -5.15 -14.92 10.20
N PHE A 125 -5.04 -15.68 9.09
CA PHE A 125 -3.74 -16.01 8.53
C PHE A 125 -3.03 -14.76 8.03
N SER A 126 -3.65 -13.98 7.15
CA SER A 126 -3.06 -12.79 6.56
C SER A 126 -2.84 -11.66 7.57
N HIS A 127 -3.69 -11.57 8.62
CA HIS A 127 -3.55 -10.57 9.67
C HIS A 127 -2.33 -10.83 10.56
N ILE A 128 -2.21 -12.01 11.16
CA ILE A 128 -1.17 -12.32 12.15
C ILE A 128 -0.61 -13.75 12.01
N GLY A 129 -1.40 -14.69 11.55
CA GLY A 129 -1.09 -16.13 11.60
C GLY A 129 0.18 -16.52 10.84
N TRP A 130 0.48 -15.81 9.75
CA TRP A 130 1.67 -16.03 8.94
C TRP A 130 2.99 -15.82 9.70
N MET A 131 2.99 -15.01 10.74
CA MET A 131 4.17 -14.72 11.58
C MET A 131 4.31 -15.68 12.77
N LEU A 132 3.23 -16.38 13.15
CA LEU A 132 3.22 -17.23 14.34
C LEU A 132 3.91 -18.59 14.13
N ARG A 133 4.21 -18.95 12.87
CA ARG A 133 4.88 -20.19 12.48
C ARG A 133 5.91 -19.92 11.39
N TYR A 134 6.90 -20.83 11.29
CA TYR A 134 7.93 -20.75 10.24
C TYR A 134 7.41 -21.33 8.92
N TYR A 135 6.60 -20.54 8.19
CA TYR A 135 6.15 -20.92 6.86
C TYR A 135 7.29 -20.74 5.83
N PRO A 136 7.47 -21.67 4.86
CA PRO A 136 8.49 -21.53 3.82
C PRO A 136 8.38 -20.23 3.02
N SER A 137 7.16 -19.78 2.71
CA SER A 137 6.90 -18.51 2.02
C SER A 137 7.34 -17.26 2.80
N GLY A 138 7.53 -17.38 4.12
CA GLY A 138 8.00 -16.29 4.98
C GLY A 138 9.51 -16.15 5.09
N ASN A 139 10.29 -17.06 4.48
CA ASN A 139 11.75 -17.01 4.53
C ASN A 139 12.29 -16.02 3.49
N PRO A 140 12.97 -14.93 3.89
CA PRO A 140 13.58 -14.02 2.95
C PRO A 140 14.82 -14.66 2.31
N ASP A 141 14.90 -14.66 0.97
CA ASP A 141 16.07 -15.12 0.23
C ASP A 141 16.91 -13.98 -0.34
N PHE A 142 16.44 -12.75 -0.23
CA PHE A 142 17.03 -11.51 -0.75
C PHE A 142 17.40 -11.50 -2.24
N SER A 143 17.13 -12.56 -3.01
CA SER A 143 17.39 -12.60 -4.45
C SER A 143 16.64 -11.51 -5.20
N ASN A 144 15.48 -11.11 -4.68
CA ASN A 144 14.63 -10.01 -5.15
C ASN A 144 15.03 -8.63 -4.59
N ALA A 145 16.02 -8.57 -3.70
CA ALA A 145 16.41 -7.36 -2.95
C ALA A 145 17.91 -7.02 -3.08
N ARG A 146 18.62 -7.52 -4.10
CA ARG A 146 20.05 -7.27 -4.33
C ARG A 146 20.43 -5.80 -4.46
N ASP A 147 19.51 -4.95 -4.89
CA ASP A 147 19.68 -3.50 -4.91
C ASP A 147 19.76 -2.92 -3.48
N LEU A 148 19.02 -3.49 -2.53
CA LEU A 148 18.99 -3.08 -1.14
C LEU A 148 20.21 -3.61 -0.36
N GLU A 149 20.72 -4.78 -0.71
CA GLU A 149 21.95 -5.34 -0.13
C GLU A 149 23.20 -4.51 -0.46
N ARG A 150 23.13 -3.61 -1.45
CA ARG A 150 24.20 -2.67 -1.79
C ARG A 150 24.16 -1.37 -0.98
N ASP A 151 23.06 -1.10 -0.26
CA ASP A 151 22.94 0.09 0.60
C ASP A 151 23.54 -0.22 1.99
N PRO A 152 24.70 0.37 2.37
CA PRO A 152 25.37 0.05 3.62
C PRO A 152 24.53 0.38 4.87
N LEU A 153 23.60 1.36 4.79
CA LEU A 153 22.69 1.68 5.88
C LEU A 153 21.69 0.54 6.13
N LEU A 154 21.15 -0.07 5.06
CA LEU A 154 20.21 -1.19 5.17
C LEU A 154 20.92 -2.46 5.68
N VAL A 155 22.11 -2.74 5.18
CA VAL A 155 22.94 -3.88 5.64
C VAL A 155 23.28 -3.72 7.11
N PHE A 156 23.73 -2.53 7.53
CA PHE A 156 24.02 -2.25 8.94
C PHE A 156 22.78 -2.42 9.83
N GLN A 157 21.62 -1.84 9.44
CA GLN A 157 20.38 -1.98 10.18
C GLN A 157 19.93 -3.45 10.24
N ASN A 158 20.02 -4.19 9.14
CA ASN A 158 19.63 -5.60 9.12
C ASN A 158 20.49 -6.44 10.07
N ARG A 159 21.81 -6.24 10.02
CA ARG A 159 22.78 -6.96 10.87
C ARG A 159 22.58 -6.71 12.36
N HIS A 160 22.22 -5.48 12.72
CA HIS A 160 22.11 -5.04 14.12
C HIS A 160 20.65 -4.76 14.53
N TYR A 161 19.67 -5.27 13.76
CA TYR A 161 18.28 -4.88 13.88
C TYR A 161 17.73 -4.98 15.31
N LEU A 162 17.90 -6.13 15.96
CA LEU A 162 17.34 -6.34 17.30
C LEU A 162 17.92 -5.35 18.32
N ALA A 163 19.22 -5.16 18.31
CA ALA A 163 19.89 -4.22 19.21
C ALA A 163 19.40 -2.78 18.96
N ILE A 164 19.35 -2.34 17.69
CA ILE A 164 18.85 -1.02 17.31
C ILE A 164 17.39 -0.85 17.75
N ALA A 165 16.54 -1.84 17.45
CA ALA A 165 15.12 -1.77 17.80
C ALA A 165 14.90 -1.70 19.31
N LEU A 166 15.62 -2.49 20.11
CA LEU A 166 15.52 -2.44 21.57
C LEU A 166 16.06 -1.12 22.13
N VAL A 167 17.26 -0.71 21.74
CA VAL A 167 17.86 0.56 22.22
C VAL A 167 16.97 1.75 21.89
N LEU A 168 16.41 1.81 20.69
CA LEU A 168 15.53 2.93 20.30
C LEU A 168 14.18 2.87 21.02
N ASN A 169 13.54 1.70 21.11
CA ASN A 169 12.23 1.60 21.80
C ASN A 169 12.34 1.89 23.29
N PHE A 170 13.37 1.41 23.97
CA PHE A 170 13.58 1.71 25.38
C PHE A 170 14.21 3.09 25.57
N GLY A 171 15.32 3.39 24.90
CA GLY A 171 16.10 4.61 25.10
C GLY A 171 15.34 5.89 24.76
N LEU A 172 14.76 5.98 23.55
CA LEU A 172 14.00 7.17 23.14
C LEU A 172 12.71 7.32 23.94
N THR A 173 12.04 6.23 24.29
CA THR A 173 10.83 6.27 25.09
C THR A 173 11.14 6.72 26.53
N PHE A 174 12.24 6.23 27.13
CA PHE A 174 12.70 6.67 28.44
C PHE A 174 13.11 8.14 28.45
N ALA A 175 13.90 8.56 27.47
CA ALA A 175 14.29 9.96 27.35
C ALA A 175 13.08 10.89 27.22
N ALA A 176 12.10 10.52 26.39
CA ALA A 176 10.85 11.25 26.25
C ALA A 176 10.04 11.30 27.55
N GLY A 177 9.94 10.18 28.28
CA GLY A 177 9.27 10.09 29.57
C GLY A 177 9.88 11.00 30.65
N LEU A 178 11.21 11.08 30.68
CA LEU A 178 11.92 12.01 31.55
C LEU A 178 11.64 13.47 31.18
N LEU A 179 11.62 13.78 29.87
CA LEU A 179 11.36 15.15 29.38
C LEU A 179 9.94 15.63 29.69
N VAL A 180 8.94 14.76 29.65
CA VAL A 180 7.54 15.12 29.91
C VAL A 180 7.15 14.97 31.40
N GLY A 181 8.04 14.46 32.24
CA GLY A 181 7.79 14.28 33.68
C GLY A 181 6.82 13.14 34.03
N ASP A 182 6.51 12.25 33.11
CA ASP A 182 5.66 11.07 33.30
C ASP A 182 6.31 9.85 32.65
N PHE A 183 7.28 9.31 33.36
CA PHE A 183 8.12 8.22 32.88
C PHE A 183 7.32 6.95 32.56
N TRP A 184 6.54 6.46 33.52
CA TRP A 184 5.80 5.22 33.37
C TRP A 184 4.61 5.37 32.39
N GLY A 185 3.88 6.50 32.47
CA GLY A 185 2.79 6.78 31.54
C GLY A 185 3.27 6.83 30.09
N THR A 186 4.43 7.48 29.84
CA THR A 186 5.04 7.51 28.50
C THR A 186 5.48 6.12 28.05
N PHE A 187 6.09 5.32 28.94
CA PHE A 187 6.52 3.98 28.61
C PHE A 187 5.35 3.07 28.25
N ILE A 188 4.26 3.12 29.02
CA ILE A 188 3.04 2.32 28.78
C ILE A 188 2.35 2.77 27.48
N LEU A 189 2.20 4.07 27.23
CA LEU A 189 1.55 4.56 26.01
C LEU A 189 2.46 4.45 24.79
N ALA A 190 3.60 5.14 24.81
CA ALA A 190 4.45 5.32 23.64
C ALA A 190 5.41 4.14 23.41
N GLY A 191 5.77 3.39 24.45
CA GLY A 191 6.54 2.16 24.35
C GLY A 191 5.68 0.95 24.01
N LEU A 192 4.63 0.70 24.79
CA LEU A 192 3.86 -0.55 24.71
C LEU A 192 2.62 -0.42 23.81
N LEU A 193 1.65 0.45 24.17
CA LEU A 193 0.39 0.58 23.42
C LEU A 193 0.62 0.95 21.95
N ARG A 194 1.55 1.87 21.71
CA ARG A 194 1.91 2.29 20.34
C ARG A 194 2.37 1.10 19.49
N VAL A 195 3.20 0.19 20.04
CA VAL A 195 3.65 -1.00 19.29
C VAL A 195 2.47 -1.86 18.88
N VAL A 196 1.56 -2.17 19.83
CA VAL A 196 0.39 -3.01 19.57
C VAL A 196 -0.51 -2.38 18.51
N ILE A 197 -0.85 -1.09 18.63
CA ILE A 197 -1.72 -0.39 17.67
C ILE A 197 -1.05 -0.32 16.29
N SER A 198 0.24 0.03 16.23
CA SER A 198 1.00 0.12 14.97
C SER A 198 1.05 -1.22 14.24
N HIS A 199 1.24 -2.34 14.96
CA HIS A 199 1.21 -3.68 14.40
C HIS A 199 -0.15 -4.00 13.78
N HIS A 200 -1.24 -3.82 14.54
CA HIS A 200 -2.58 -4.13 14.02
C HIS A 200 -2.95 -3.24 12.82
N PHE A 201 -2.59 -1.95 12.82
CA PHE A 201 -2.83 -1.10 11.67
C PHE A 201 -2.10 -1.60 10.42
N THR A 202 -0.85 -2.03 10.54
CA THR A 202 -0.11 -2.64 9.42
C THR A 202 -0.73 -3.99 8.99
N PHE A 203 -1.10 -4.84 9.95
CA PHE A 203 -1.69 -6.16 9.65
C PHE A 203 -3.04 -6.05 8.94
N LEU A 204 -3.80 -4.97 9.19
CA LEU A 204 -5.04 -4.68 8.45
C LEU A 204 -4.79 -4.44 6.95
N ILE A 205 -3.60 -4.00 6.55
CA ILE A 205 -3.25 -3.85 5.14
C ILE A 205 -3.18 -5.23 4.46
N ASN A 206 -2.53 -6.20 5.11
CA ASN A 206 -2.40 -7.56 4.57
C ASN A 206 -3.71 -8.36 4.60
N SER A 207 -4.63 -8.03 5.52
CA SER A 207 -5.88 -8.75 5.73
C SER A 207 -7.09 -7.99 5.19
N LEU A 208 -7.53 -6.97 5.91
CA LEU A 208 -8.78 -6.29 5.62
C LEU A 208 -8.76 -5.52 4.31
N ALA A 209 -7.61 -4.94 3.91
CA ALA A 209 -7.48 -4.26 2.63
C ALA A 209 -7.54 -5.21 1.41
N HIS A 210 -7.48 -6.53 1.62
CA HIS A 210 -7.76 -7.55 0.61
C HIS A 210 -9.20 -8.08 0.67
N MET A 211 -9.98 -7.77 1.71
CA MET A 211 -11.32 -8.34 1.92
C MET A 211 -12.43 -7.29 1.89
N TRP A 212 -12.16 -6.06 2.34
CA TRP A 212 -13.18 -5.01 2.50
C TRP A 212 -12.81 -3.74 1.75
N GLY A 213 -13.71 -3.28 0.87
CA GLY A 213 -13.55 -2.09 0.05
C GLY A 213 -13.94 -2.31 -1.41
N THR A 214 -13.53 -1.40 -2.27
CA THR A 214 -13.84 -1.41 -3.72
C THR A 214 -12.62 -1.78 -4.55
N ARG A 215 -12.84 -2.29 -5.76
CA ARG A 215 -11.80 -2.60 -6.75
C ARG A 215 -11.99 -1.74 -8.00
N PRO A 216 -11.60 -0.45 -7.95
CA PRO A 216 -11.88 0.47 -9.06
C PRO A 216 -10.95 0.30 -10.27
N TYR A 217 -9.78 -0.34 -10.11
CA TYR A 217 -8.74 -0.42 -11.15
C TYR A 217 -8.55 -1.83 -11.69
N THR A 218 -8.70 -2.88 -10.86
CA THR A 218 -8.54 -4.28 -11.28
C THR A 218 -9.34 -5.24 -10.39
N GLU A 219 -9.71 -6.40 -10.95
CA GLU A 219 -10.21 -7.57 -10.22
C GLU A 219 -9.22 -8.75 -10.28
N GLU A 220 -8.02 -8.56 -10.83
CA GLU A 220 -7.01 -9.63 -11.01
C GLU A 220 -6.39 -10.09 -9.69
N ASN A 221 -6.50 -9.24 -8.65
CA ASN A 221 -6.11 -9.58 -7.28
C ASN A 221 -7.20 -9.16 -6.28
N SER A 222 -7.05 -9.59 -5.03
CA SER A 222 -8.03 -9.32 -3.99
C SER A 222 -7.95 -7.91 -3.40
N ALA A 223 -6.85 -7.16 -3.61
CA ALA A 223 -6.61 -5.85 -3.03
C ALA A 223 -7.73 -4.84 -3.32
N ARG A 224 -8.07 -4.02 -2.34
CA ARG A 224 -9.22 -3.09 -2.38
C ARG A 224 -8.86 -1.70 -1.91
N ASP A 225 -9.53 -0.70 -2.43
CA ASP A 225 -9.49 0.66 -1.94
C ASP A 225 -10.53 0.86 -0.85
N ASN A 226 -10.09 1.30 0.33
CA ASN A 226 -10.94 1.61 1.48
C ASN A 226 -10.45 2.89 2.18
N PRO A 227 -11.23 4.00 2.17
CA PRO A 227 -10.84 5.26 2.80
C PRO A 227 -10.69 5.18 4.33
N VAL A 228 -11.45 4.31 5.00
CA VAL A 228 -11.33 4.12 6.46
C VAL A 228 -9.99 3.49 6.79
N LEU A 229 -9.61 2.44 6.06
CA LEU A 229 -8.29 1.84 6.21
C LEU A 229 -7.19 2.83 5.82
N ALA A 230 -7.37 3.63 4.77
CA ALA A 230 -6.39 4.65 4.40
C ALA A 230 -6.14 5.66 5.53
N PHE A 231 -7.18 6.00 6.33
CA PHE A 231 -7.01 6.85 7.50
C PHE A 231 -6.12 6.19 8.57
N LEU A 232 -6.38 4.95 8.94
CA LEU A 232 -5.65 4.21 9.96
C LEU A 232 -4.20 3.87 9.53
N THR A 233 -3.99 3.65 8.23
CA THR A 233 -2.74 3.12 7.67
C THR A 233 -1.92 4.14 6.88
N HIS A 234 -2.09 5.44 7.18
CA HIS A 234 -1.31 6.54 6.57
C HIS A 234 -1.39 6.57 5.02
N GLY A 235 -2.53 6.13 4.44
CA GLY A 235 -2.79 6.13 3.00
C GLY A 235 -2.69 4.76 2.32
N GLU A 236 -2.20 3.72 3.01
CA GLU A 236 -2.02 2.39 2.42
C GLU A 236 -3.34 1.67 2.13
N GLY A 237 -4.47 2.12 2.68
CA GLY A 237 -5.81 1.60 2.37
C GLY A 237 -6.31 1.86 0.96
N TYR A 238 -5.63 2.65 0.11
CA TYR A 238 -5.88 2.70 -1.34
C TYR A 238 -5.10 1.57 -2.04
N HIS A 239 -5.41 0.34 -1.68
CA HIS A 239 -4.58 -0.82 -1.93
C HIS A 239 -4.78 -1.42 -3.34
N ASN A 240 -5.98 -1.30 -3.92
CA ASN A 240 -6.24 -1.71 -5.30
C ASN A 240 -5.49 -0.81 -6.30
N PHE A 241 -5.42 0.51 -6.04
CA PHE A 241 -4.58 1.41 -6.83
C PHE A 241 -3.11 1.01 -6.70
N HIS A 242 -2.64 0.80 -5.46
CA HIS A 242 -1.27 0.48 -5.15
C HIS A 242 -0.80 -0.81 -5.86
N HIS A 243 -1.57 -1.89 -5.83
CA HIS A 243 -1.18 -3.16 -6.47
C HIS A 243 -1.06 -3.09 -7.99
N ILE A 244 -1.74 -2.16 -8.66
CA ILE A 244 -1.56 -1.93 -10.11
C ILE A 244 -0.44 -0.94 -10.39
N PHE A 245 -0.33 0.10 -9.59
CA PHE A 245 0.58 1.22 -9.83
C PHE A 245 1.61 1.37 -8.71
N ALA A 246 2.22 0.26 -8.33
CA ALA A 246 3.15 0.17 -7.20
C ALA A 246 4.35 1.14 -7.27
N HIS A 247 4.70 1.61 -8.49
CA HIS A 247 5.76 2.60 -8.69
C HIS A 247 5.31 4.05 -8.51
N ASP A 248 4.02 4.33 -8.30
CA ASP A 248 3.56 5.68 -7.99
C ASP A 248 3.84 6.00 -6.52
N TYR A 249 4.41 7.19 -6.24
CA TYR A 249 4.68 7.58 -4.86
C TYR A 249 3.41 7.87 -4.04
N ARG A 250 2.24 7.92 -4.71
CA ARG A 250 0.93 8.15 -4.11
C ARG A 250 0.11 6.87 -4.12
N ASN A 251 -0.62 6.60 -3.06
CA ASN A 251 -1.69 5.62 -3.07
C ASN A 251 -3.04 6.31 -3.24
N GLY A 252 -3.26 7.42 -2.54
CA GLY A 252 -4.38 8.33 -2.78
C GLY A 252 -4.07 9.31 -3.91
N VAL A 253 -4.52 9.01 -5.14
CA VAL A 253 -4.18 9.77 -6.36
C VAL A 253 -4.72 11.19 -6.36
N ARG A 254 -5.95 11.41 -5.82
CA ARG A 254 -6.59 12.72 -5.79
C ARG A 254 -6.01 13.55 -4.65
N TRP A 255 -5.93 14.89 -4.83
CA TRP A 255 -5.34 15.76 -3.83
C TRP A 255 -6.01 15.67 -2.45
N TRP A 256 -7.33 15.46 -2.41
CA TRP A 256 -8.14 15.37 -1.19
C TRP A 256 -8.18 13.96 -0.57
N GLN A 257 -7.72 12.92 -1.25
CA GLN A 257 -7.65 11.58 -0.66
C GLN A 257 -6.62 11.55 0.45
N TRP A 258 -7.05 11.05 1.61
CA TRP A 258 -6.20 10.96 2.79
C TRP A 258 -5.03 10.00 2.54
N ASP A 259 -3.88 10.55 2.31
CA ASP A 259 -2.61 9.86 2.12
C ASP A 259 -1.49 10.76 2.67
N PRO A 260 -1.34 10.82 4.01
CA PRO A 260 -0.33 11.69 4.62
C PRO A 260 1.09 11.30 4.21
N THR A 261 1.32 10.04 3.82
CA THR A 261 2.61 9.60 3.27
C THR A 261 2.96 10.32 1.97
N LYS A 262 2.01 10.50 1.04
CA LYS A 262 2.28 11.30 -0.18
C LYS A 262 2.58 12.75 0.14
N TRP A 263 1.90 13.32 1.15
CA TRP A 263 2.15 14.72 1.54
C TRP A 263 3.51 14.87 2.18
N LEU A 264 3.93 13.91 3.05
CA LEU A 264 5.27 13.87 3.61
C LEU A 264 6.33 13.80 2.52
N VAL A 265 6.23 12.85 1.58
CA VAL A 265 7.20 12.69 0.49
C VAL A 265 7.27 13.94 -0.40
N ALA A 266 6.13 14.58 -0.69
CA ALA A 266 6.10 15.84 -1.43
C ALA A 266 6.74 17.00 -0.64
N ALA A 267 6.52 17.10 0.66
CA ALA A 267 7.17 18.07 1.53
C ALA A 267 8.68 17.83 1.60
N MET A 268 9.13 16.57 1.69
CA MET A 268 10.56 16.23 1.65
C MET A 268 11.19 16.57 0.29
N GLN A 269 10.44 16.48 -0.80
CA GLN A 269 10.91 16.95 -2.12
C GLN A 269 11.09 18.47 -2.12
N PHE A 270 10.12 19.20 -1.58
CA PHE A 270 10.21 20.66 -1.47
C PHE A 270 11.43 21.10 -0.63
N LEU A 271 11.73 20.36 0.45
CA LEU A 271 12.91 20.58 1.30
C LEU A 271 14.23 20.07 0.69
N GLY A 272 14.21 19.50 -0.53
CA GLY A 272 15.38 18.96 -1.19
C GLY A 272 15.93 17.66 -0.57
N LEU A 273 15.17 17.00 0.32
CA LEU A 273 15.52 15.74 0.97
C LEU A 273 15.07 14.51 0.18
N ALA A 274 14.06 14.65 -0.69
CA ALA A 274 13.60 13.63 -1.62
C ALA A 274 13.65 14.16 -3.06
N HIS A 275 13.84 13.27 -4.04
CA HIS A 275 13.89 13.65 -5.46
C HIS A 275 13.41 12.49 -6.35
N ARG A 276 13.20 12.77 -7.65
CA ARG A 276 12.77 11.80 -8.67
C ARG A 276 11.48 11.06 -8.31
N LEU A 277 10.48 11.79 -7.78
CA LEU A 277 9.17 11.22 -7.45
C LEU A 277 8.49 10.67 -8.70
N LYS A 278 8.25 9.37 -8.72
CA LYS A 278 7.56 8.70 -9.83
C LYS A 278 6.05 8.87 -9.71
N ARG A 279 5.42 9.13 -10.84
CA ARG A 279 3.96 9.27 -10.95
C ARG A 279 3.46 8.47 -12.14
N THR A 280 2.42 7.72 -11.94
CA THR A 280 1.69 7.08 -13.03
C THR A 280 1.02 8.14 -13.90
N PRO A 281 1.20 8.11 -15.21
CA PRO A 281 0.51 9.03 -16.12
C PRO A 281 -1.01 8.94 -15.97
N ALA A 282 -1.69 10.11 -16.00
CA ALA A 282 -3.15 10.17 -15.84
C ALA A 282 -3.90 9.28 -16.82
N PHE A 283 -3.38 9.16 -18.05
CA PHE A 283 -3.89 8.24 -19.06
C PHE A 283 -3.98 6.79 -18.58
N GLN A 284 -2.91 6.24 -17.98
CA GLN A 284 -2.89 4.84 -17.51
C GLN A 284 -3.91 4.63 -16.40
N ILE A 285 -4.05 5.60 -15.49
CA ILE A 285 -5.04 5.56 -14.41
C ILE A 285 -6.46 5.58 -15.00
N HIS A 286 -6.73 6.47 -15.96
CA HIS A 286 -8.04 6.54 -16.62
C HIS A 286 -8.34 5.29 -17.42
N ARG A 287 -7.35 4.70 -18.11
CA ARG A 287 -7.48 3.44 -18.81
C ARG A 287 -7.93 2.31 -17.89
N ALA A 288 -7.25 2.11 -16.76
CA ALA A 288 -7.60 1.09 -15.79
C ALA A 288 -9.03 1.28 -15.23
N LEU A 289 -9.36 2.52 -14.86
CA LEU A 289 -10.70 2.86 -14.37
C LEU A 289 -11.80 2.59 -15.40
N LEU A 290 -11.57 2.92 -16.68
CA LEU A 290 -12.54 2.68 -17.76
C LEU A 290 -12.69 1.20 -18.04
N ALA A 291 -11.58 0.45 -18.17
CA ALA A 291 -11.61 -0.99 -18.38
C ALA A 291 -12.46 -1.70 -17.29
N MET A 292 -12.26 -1.31 -16.02
CA MET A 292 -13.08 -1.85 -14.93
C MET A 292 -14.55 -1.46 -15.02
N GLN A 293 -14.86 -0.22 -15.40
CA GLN A 293 -16.25 0.21 -15.55
C GLN A 293 -16.96 -0.56 -16.68
N PHE A 294 -16.29 -0.79 -17.82
CA PHE A 294 -16.83 -1.62 -18.89
C PHE A 294 -17.06 -3.06 -18.44
N ARG A 295 -16.09 -3.66 -17.75
CA ARG A 295 -16.22 -5.02 -17.20
C ARG A 295 -17.41 -5.15 -16.25
N LEU A 296 -17.59 -4.18 -15.35
CA LEU A 296 -18.73 -4.15 -14.43
C LEU A 296 -20.07 -3.93 -15.17
N ALA A 297 -20.09 -3.07 -16.19
CA ALA A 297 -21.27 -2.86 -17.01
C ALA A 297 -21.68 -4.13 -17.75
N GLN A 298 -20.72 -4.85 -18.35
CA GLN A 298 -20.98 -6.14 -19.00
C GLN A 298 -21.49 -7.21 -18.03
N LYS A 299 -20.87 -7.33 -16.85
CA LYS A 299 -21.35 -8.24 -15.78
C LYS A 299 -22.77 -7.92 -15.33
N LYS A 300 -23.11 -6.63 -15.22
CA LYS A 300 -24.45 -6.21 -14.82
C LYS A 300 -25.47 -6.45 -15.91
N LEU A 301 -25.14 -6.17 -17.18
CA LEU A 301 -25.97 -6.52 -18.34
C LEU A 301 -26.28 -8.02 -18.37
N ALA A 302 -25.27 -8.88 -18.20
CA ALA A 302 -25.45 -10.33 -18.21
C ALA A 302 -26.37 -10.86 -17.09
N LYS A 303 -26.48 -10.14 -15.96
CA LYS A 303 -27.31 -10.52 -14.81
C LYS A 303 -28.64 -9.75 -14.73
N SER A 304 -28.92 -8.82 -15.67
CA SER A 304 -30.06 -7.94 -15.56
C SER A 304 -31.39 -8.69 -15.78
N PRO A 305 -32.36 -8.59 -14.86
CA PRO A 305 -33.71 -9.14 -15.05
C PRO A 305 -34.44 -8.56 -16.27
N LEU A 306 -34.00 -7.40 -16.77
CA LEU A 306 -34.58 -6.75 -17.96
C LEU A 306 -34.35 -7.56 -19.24
N ILE A 307 -33.25 -8.33 -19.32
CA ILE A 307 -32.94 -9.25 -20.41
C ILE A 307 -34.00 -10.40 -20.42
N VAL A 308 -34.36 -10.90 -19.24
CA VAL A 308 -35.30 -11.99 -19.08
C VAL A 308 -36.75 -11.54 -19.45
N ARG A 309 -37.06 -10.24 -19.42
CA ARG A 309 -38.38 -9.66 -19.69
C ARG A 309 -38.58 -9.12 -21.12
N GLY A 310 -37.62 -9.28 -22.02
CA GLY A 310 -37.74 -8.94 -23.45
C GLY A 310 -38.01 -7.45 -23.76
N ARG A 311 -37.54 -6.53 -22.94
CA ARG A 311 -37.75 -5.09 -23.15
C ARG A 311 -36.71 -4.54 -24.14
N THR A 312 -37.19 -3.95 -25.24
CA THR A 312 -36.42 -3.36 -26.35
C THR A 312 -35.38 -2.33 -25.96
N ASN A 313 -35.43 -1.79 -24.75
CA ASN A 313 -34.49 -0.76 -24.27
C ASN A 313 -33.12 -1.32 -23.83
N VAL A 314 -33.00 -2.64 -23.62
CA VAL A 314 -31.74 -3.27 -23.19
C VAL A 314 -30.76 -3.42 -24.35
N ASP A 315 -31.26 -3.73 -25.53
CA ASP A 315 -30.40 -3.92 -26.72
C ASP A 315 -29.79 -2.57 -27.15
N SER A 316 -30.56 -1.50 -27.15
CA SER A 316 -30.03 -0.16 -27.44
C SER A 316 -28.98 0.29 -26.41
N LEU A 317 -29.14 -0.07 -25.13
CA LEU A 317 -28.17 0.21 -24.09
C LEU A 317 -26.89 -0.62 -24.24
N ARG A 318 -27.03 -1.90 -24.64
CA ARG A 318 -25.89 -2.78 -24.98
C ARG A 318 -25.10 -2.23 -26.15
N GLU A 319 -25.76 -1.81 -27.22
CA GLU A 319 -25.10 -1.19 -28.37
C GLU A 319 -24.35 0.08 -28.01
N ARG A 320 -24.96 0.97 -27.21
CA ARG A 320 -24.29 2.20 -26.74
C ARG A 320 -23.07 1.92 -25.86
N ILE A 321 -23.14 0.91 -25.01
CA ILE A 321 -21.98 0.50 -24.18
C ILE A 321 -20.89 -0.09 -25.08
N GLN A 322 -21.26 -0.87 -26.10
CA GLN A 322 -20.31 -1.44 -27.04
C GLN A 322 -19.64 -0.35 -27.88
N GLN A 323 -20.38 0.64 -28.39
CA GLN A 323 -19.82 1.80 -29.12
C GLN A 323 -18.84 2.61 -28.26
N GLU A 324 -19.17 2.87 -26.99
CA GLU A 324 -18.25 3.54 -26.06
C GLU A 324 -17.00 2.71 -25.80
N TYR A 325 -17.11 1.37 -25.76
CA TYR A 325 -15.97 0.46 -25.60
C TYR A 325 -15.04 0.48 -26.83
N GLU A 326 -15.58 0.45 -28.03
CA GLU A 326 -14.80 0.55 -29.29
C GLU A 326 -14.09 1.91 -29.40
N SER A 327 -14.80 3.00 -29.06
CA SER A 327 -14.21 4.33 -28.97
C SER A 327 -13.07 4.39 -27.93
N PHE A 328 -13.22 3.70 -26.81
CA PHE A 328 -12.17 3.58 -25.81
C PHE A 328 -10.94 2.82 -26.34
N LEU A 329 -11.12 1.69 -27.01
CA LEU A 329 -10.02 0.91 -27.60
C LEU A 329 -9.27 1.73 -28.64
N SER A 330 -10.00 2.48 -29.50
CA SER A 330 -9.41 3.38 -30.48
C SER A 330 -8.56 4.47 -29.84
N ALA A 331 -9.07 5.14 -28.81
CA ALA A 331 -8.32 6.15 -28.06
C ALA A 331 -7.07 5.60 -27.37
N VAL A 332 -7.12 4.34 -26.86
CA VAL A 332 -5.96 3.66 -26.27
C VAL A 332 -4.90 3.37 -27.33
N SER A 333 -5.30 2.87 -28.50
CA SER A 333 -4.39 2.58 -29.60
C SER A 333 -3.72 3.84 -30.12
N GLU A 334 -4.49 4.93 -30.31
CA GLU A 334 -3.96 6.21 -30.79
C GLU A 334 -2.97 6.81 -29.79
N TRP A 335 -3.29 6.77 -28.49
CA TRP A 335 -2.36 7.21 -27.47
C TRP A 335 -1.04 6.42 -27.46
N ALA A 336 -1.12 5.08 -27.62
CA ALA A 336 0.06 4.22 -27.69
C ALA A 336 0.93 4.58 -28.91
N ARG A 337 0.31 4.74 -30.08
CA ARG A 337 0.97 5.16 -31.32
C ARG A 337 1.67 6.51 -31.17
N LEU A 338 0.98 7.52 -30.67
CA LEU A 338 1.55 8.86 -30.45
C LEU A 338 2.73 8.83 -29.48
N LYS A 339 2.62 8.02 -28.44
CA LYS A 339 3.69 7.90 -27.46
C LYS A 339 4.93 7.19 -28.01
N GLU A 340 4.75 6.19 -28.86
CA GLU A 340 5.85 5.51 -29.56
C GLU A 340 6.58 6.46 -30.49
N VAL A 341 5.85 7.20 -31.33
CA VAL A 341 6.40 8.25 -32.22
C VAL A 341 7.18 9.28 -31.40
N TRP A 342 6.60 9.78 -30.31
CA TRP A 342 7.26 10.74 -29.44
C TRP A 342 8.57 10.21 -28.83
N TYR A 343 8.61 8.92 -28.41
CA TYR A 343 9.83 8.30 -27.88
C TYR A 343 10.92 8.19 -28.95
N GLU A 344 10.57 7.78 -30.14
CA GLU A 344 11.54 7.62 -31.25
C GLU A 344 12.10 8.97 -31.69
N GLU A 345 11.27 10.01 -31.80
CA GLU A 345 11.70 11.35 -32.16
C GLU A 345 12.56 12.00 -31.04
N LYS A 346 12.17 11.83 -29.79
CA LYS A 346 12.95 12.30 -28.65
C LYS A 346 14.32 11.62 -28.57
N LYS A 347 14.40 10.37 -28.93
CA LYS A 347 15.65 9.59 -28.97
C LYS A 347 16.62 10.11 -30.05
N ARG A 348 16.08 10.68 -31.12
CA ARG A 348 16.86 11.28 -32.21
C ARG A 348 17.34 12.70 -31.91
N SER A 349 17.00 13.30 -30.79
CA SER A 349 17.31 14.70 -30.37
C SER A 349 16.81 15.78 -31.35
N VAL A 350 15.78 15.53 -32.15
CA VAL A 350 15.37 16.36 -33.29
C VAL A 350 14.15 17.21 -32.97
N LEU A 351 13.49 17.05 -31.83
CA LEU A 351 12.24 17.76 -31.54
C LEU A 351 12.50 19.23 -31.18
N GLU A 352 12.04 20.13 -32.02
CA GLU A 352 11.91 21.53 -31.70
C GLU A 352 10.85 21.79 -30.62
N HIS A 353 10.92 22.91 -29.93
CA HIS A 353 10.07 23.20 -28.76
C HIS A 353 8.56 23.21 -29.09
N TRP A 354 8.19 23.62 -30.30
CA TRP A 354 6.81 23.65 -30.77
C TRP A 354 6.26 22.25 -31.08
N GLU A 355 7.09 21.32 -31.57
CA GLU A 355 6.68 19.91 -31.82
C GLU A 355 6.40 19.21 -30.50
N GLN A 356 7.24 19.40 -29.50
CA GLN A 356 6.98 18.89 -28.13
C GLN A 356 5.67 19.42 -27.56
N ALA A 357 5.37 20.72 -27.77
CA ALA A 357 4.13 21.34 -27.33
C ALA A 357 2.90 20.76 -28.05
N SER A 358 3.02 20.48 -29.36
CA SER A 358 1.97 19.88 -30.17
C SER A 358 1.66 18.43 -29.70
N PHE A 359 2.66 17.60 -29.51
CA PHE A 359 2.49 16.25 -28.96
C PHE A 359 1.82 16.27 -27.58
N GLN A 360 2.28 17.13 -26.68
CA GLN A 360 1.68 17.27 -25.37
C GLN A 360 0.22 17.73 -25.43
N LYS A 361 -0.13 18.57 -26.40
CA LYS A 361 -1.51 18.99 -26.63
C LYS A 361 -2.38 17.79 -27.07
N GLN A 362 -1.94 17.02 -28.07
CA GLN A 362 -2.66 15.83 -28.54
C GLN A 362 -2.86 14.80 -27.43
N LEU A 363 -1.83 14.51 -26.63
CA LEU A 363 -1.96 13.60 -25.49
C LEU A 363 -2.99 14.10 -24.47
N ARG A 364 -3.02 15.41 -24.16
CA ARG A 364 -4.03 16.01 -23.26
C ARG A 364 -5.44 15.92 -23.82
N GLU A 365 -5.62 16.07 -25.12
CA GLU A 365 -6.92 15.93 -25.78
C GLU A 365 -7.46 14.50 -25.67
N ILE A 366 -6.61 13.48 -25.86
CA ILE A 366 -6.98 12.06 -25.65
C ILE A 366 -7.32 11.81 -24.18
N GLU A 367 -6.52 12.29 -23.24
CA GLU A 367 -6.81 12.16 -21.81
C GLU A 367 -8.14 12.81 -21.43
N TYR A 368 -8.45 13.98 -22.00
CA TYR A 368 -9.74 14.64 -21.80
C TYR A 368 -10.90 13.83 -22.39
N ALA A 369 -10.74 13.29 -23.60
CA ALA A 369 -11.73 12.44 -24.23
C ALA A 369 -12.05 11.20 -23.37
N LEU A 370 -11.02 10.52 -22.84
CA LEU A 370 -11.20 9.38 -21.91
C LEU A 370 -11.93 9.77 -20.63
N LYS A 371 -11.64 10.97 -20.10
CA LYS A 371 -12.36 11.48 -18.92
C LYS A 371 -13.84 11.72 -19.21
N MET A 372 -14.17 12.21 -20.40
CA MET A 372 -15.57 12.42 -20.82
C MET A 372 -16.27 11.10 -21.10
N GLN A 373 -15.63 10.12 -21.74
CA GLN A 373 -16.16 8.79 -21.91
C GLN A 373 -16.50 8.13 -20.58
N ARG A 374 -15.61 8.28 -19.59
CA ARG A 374 -15.88 7.79 -18.24
C ARG A 374 -17.14 8.40 -17.60
N ARG A 375 -17.40 9.69 -17.85
CA ARG A 375 -18.63 10.35 -17.39
C ARG A 375 -19.86 9.76 -18.08
N ARG A 376 -19.83 9.62 -19.40
CA ARG A 376 -20.92 9.02 -20.18
C ARG A 376 -21.22 7.60 -19.73
N LEU A 377 -20.18 6.76 -19.58
CA LEU A 377 -20.33 5.38 -19.14
C LEU A 377 -20.96 5.26 -17.73
N ARG A 378 -20.67 6.19 -16.82
CA ARG A 378 -21.36 6.22 -15.51
C ARG A 378 -22.85 6.46 -15.63
N VAL A 379 -23.25 7.35 -16.55
CA VAL A 379 -24.67 7.61 -16.80
C VAL A 379 -25.34 6.37 -17.38
N LEU A 380 -24.70 5.72 -18.38
CA LEU A 380 -25.20 4.46 -18.95
C LEU A 380 -25.26 3.34 -17.90
N TYR A 381 -24.26 3.25 -17.03
CA TYR A 381 -24.26 2.27 -15.93
C TYR A 381 -25.37 2.51 -14.91
N ALA A 382 -25.68 3.76 -14.61
CA ALA A 382 -26.80 4.10 -13.72
C ALA A 382 -28.17 3.72 -14.32
N GLN A 383 -28.31 3.73 -15.66
CA GLN A 383 -29.53 3.28 -16.34
C GLN A 383 -29.73 1.76 -16.29
N LEU A 384 -28.72 0.99 -15.89
CA LEU A 384 -28.80 -0.44 -15.62
C LEU A 384 -29.25 -0.77 -14.20
N ALA A 385 -29.35 0.23 -13.34
CA ALA A 385 -29.81 0.07 -11.95
C ALA A 385 -31.32 0.06 -11.87
#